data_0305431c35461a349f593deb70916b79
#
_entry.id   0305431c35461a349f593deb70916b79
#
_cell.length_a   1.000
_cell.length_b   1.000
_cell.length_c   1.000
_cell.angle_alpha   90.00
_cell.angle_beta   90.00
_cell.angle_gamma   90.00
#
_symmetry.space_group_name_H-M   'P 1'
#
loop_
_entity.id
_entity.type
_entity.pdbx_description
1 polymer ?
#
loop_
_entity_poly.entity_id
_entity_poly.type
_entity_poly.pdbx_seq_one_letter_code
_entity_poly.pdbx_strand_id
1 'polypeptide(L)'
;RHGREKRFKWYGRIAIFISIAFLIFMFSAIVFRGASAFQQTKISLDINFSEAIIDPTSSRDPEILKRANYKPVVLESLSNVIPGITDRRDRNRVYKLLSAGAVFDLGEQVASNPKLLGKSKSVWLLASSEVDLFMKGKIDSNISEDLRRLKDKDIEWIEILKSQGKIKKTFNATLFGKGDS
;
A
#
# COMPACT_ATOMS: atom_id res chain seq x y z
N ARG A 1 -33.02 41.57 40.11
CA ARG A 1 -32.77 40.13 40.25
C ARG A 1 -32.72 39.41 38.91
N HIS A 2 -33.52 39.78 37.87
CA HIS A 2 -33.60 39.14 36.57
C HIS A 2 -32.36 39.20 35.68
N GLY A 3 -31.48 40.19 35.86
CA GLY A 3 -30.25 40.33 35.07
C GLY A 3 -29.13 39.32 35.42
N ARG A 4 -29.08 38.88 36.66
CA ARG A 4 -28.08 37.91 37.14
C ARG A 4 -28.40 36.48 36.67
N GLU A 5 -29.67 36.08 36.64
CA GLU A 5 -30.09 34.79 36.14
C GLU A 5 -29.86 34.63 34.62
N LYS A 6 -30.10 35.70 33.84
CA LYS A 6 -29.83 35.68 32.40
C LYS A 6 -28.35 35.49 32.11
N ARG A 7 -27.48 36.17 32.86
CA ARG A 7 -25.97 36.02 32.72
C ARG A 7 -25.53 34.61 33.09
N PHE A 8 -26.06 34.07 34.19
CA PHE A 8 -25.70 32.71 34.61
C PHE A 8 -26.12 31.65 33.58
N LYS A 9 -27.33 31.74 33.04
CA LYS A 9 -27.81 30.87 31.96
C LYS A 9 -26.94 31.02 30.69
N TRP A 10 -26.46 32.23 30.42
CA TRP A 10 -25.62 32.48 29.25
C TRP A 10 -24.21 31.89 29.41
N TYR A 11 -23.61 32.01 30.57
CA TYR A 11 -22.35 31.34 30.91
C TYR A 11 -22.45 29.81 30.81
N GLY A 12 -23.55 29.22 31.29
CA GLY A 12 -23.78 27.78 31.16
C GLY A 12 -23.88 27.33 29.70
N ARG A 13 -24.58 28.10 28.86
CA ARG A 13 -24.65 27.80 27.43
C ARG A 13 -23.29 27.90 26.77
N ILE A 14 -22.50 28.94 27.03
CA ILE A 14 -21.15 29.11 26.50
C ILE A 14 -20.26 27.93 26.92
N ALA A 15 -20.31 27.52 28.20
CA ALA A 15 -19.52 26.41 28.68
C ALA A 15 -19.86 25.11 27.93
N ILE A 16 -21.15 24.86 27.67
CA ILE A 16 -21.59 23.70 26.89
C ILE A 16 -21.06 23.78 25.44
N PHE A 17 -21.16 24.95 24.80
CA PHE A 17 -20.63 25.14 23.43
C PHE A 17 -19.11 24.92 23.35
N ILE A 18 -18.36 25.44 24.32
CA ILE A 18 -16.90 25.27 24.42
C ILE A 18 -16.56 23.77 24.59
N SER A 19 -17.29 23.07 25.47
CA SER A 19 -17.09 21.65 25.71
C SER A 19 -17.36 20.81 24.46
N ILE A 20 -18.44 21.09 23.74
CA ILE A 20 -18.78 20.43 22.47
C ILE A 20 -17.72 20.73 21.40
N ALA A 21 -17.31 21.99 21.27
CA ALA A 21 -16.27 22.38 20.31
C ALA A 21 -14.94 21.68 20.60
N PHE A 22 -14.54 21.59 21.87
CA PHE A 22 -13.35 20.86 22.28
C PHE A 22 -13.46 19.35 21.99
N LEU A 23 -14.63 18.74 22.24
CA LEU A 23 -14.88 17.35 21.93
C LEU A 23 -14.75 17.08 20.42
N ILE A 24 -15.36 17.93 19.58
CA ILE A 24 -15.29 17.83 18.13
C ILE A 24 -13.83 18.00 17.67
N PHE A 25 -13.10 18.98 18.23
CA PHE A 25 -11.70 19.20 17.91
C PHE A 25 -10.84 17.97 18.26
N MET A 26 -11.00 17.42 19.45
CA MET A 26 -10.27 16.23 19.88
C MET A 26 -10.59 15.02 19.01
N PHE A 27 -11.89 14.80 18.70
CA PHE A 27 -12.31 13.70 17.82
C PHE A 27 -11.76 13.87 16.41
N SER A 28 -11.80 15.08 15.87
CA SER A 28 -11.20 15.39 14.56
C SER A 28 -9.70 15.11 14.54
N ALA A 29 -8.97 15.51 15.58
CA ALA A 29 -7.54 15.24 15.67
C ALA A 29 -7.22 13.73 15.67
N ILE A 30 -8.03 12.92 16.35
CA ILE A 30 -7.89 11.46 16.36
C ILE A 30 -8.17 10.89 14.95
N VAL A 31 -9.25 11.32 14.32
CA VAL A 31 -9.62 10.86 12.96
C VAL A 31 -8.53 11.24 11.95
N PHE A 32 -8.05 12.48 11.97
CA PHE A 32 -7.00 12.93 11.04
C PHE A 32 -5.68 12.17 11.23
N ARG A 33 -5.29 11.87 12.46
CA ARG A 33 -4.08 11.08 12.75
C ARG A 33 -4.27 9.61 12.39
N GLY A 34 -5.47 9.07 12.61
CA GLY A 34 -5.83 7.69 12.30
C GLY A 34 -6.10 7.43 10.81
N ALA A 35 -6.49 8.46 10.04
CA ALA A 35 -6.87 8.30 8.63
C ALA A 35 -5.77 7.70 7.77
N SER A 36 -4.50 7.99 8.07
CA SER A 36 -3.35 7.42 7.36
C SER A 36 -3.20 5.90 7.59
N ALA A 37 -3.71 5.36 8.69
CA ALA A 37 -3.68 3.93 8.98
C ALA A 37 -4.63 3.13 8.06
N PHE A 38 -5.69 3.78 7.58
CA PHE A 38 -6.64 3.17 6.64
C PHE A 38 -6.21 3.26 5.17
N GLN A 39 -5.04 3.82 4.91
CA GLN A 39 -4.46 3.88 3.57
C GLN A 39 -3.36 2.83 3.43
N GLN A 40 -3.25 2.27 2.24
CA GLN A 40 -2.17 1.38 1.84
C GLN A 40 -1.60 1.83 0.49
N THR A 41 -0.31 1.69 0.33
CA THR A 41 0.38 2.01 -0.92
C THR A 41 0.35 0.80 -1.84
N LYS A 42 0.03 1.01 -3.11
CA LYS A 42 0.06 -0.02 -4.16
C LYS A 42 0.94 0.42 -5.31
N ILE A 43 1.60 -0.54 -5.94
CA ILE A 43 2.46 -0.39 -7.12
C ILE A 43 1.78 -1.10 -8.29
N SER A 44 1.63 -0.41 -9.42
CA SER A 44 1.08 -0.97 -10.66
C SER A 44 2.19 -1.58 -11.50
N LEU A 45 2.03 -2.84 -11.84
CA LEU A 45 2.95 -3.58 -12.71
C LEU A 45 2.17 -4.25 -13.84
N ASP A 46 2.74 -4.22 -15.02
CA ASP A 46 2.22 -4.93 -16.19
C ASP A 46 2.81 -6.35 -16.18
N ILE A 47 2.08 -7.28 -15.56
CA ILE A 47 2.52 -8.66 -15.37
C ILE A 47 2.21 -9.47 -16.62
N ASN A 48 3.23 -10.08 -17.20
CA ASN A 48 3.09 -11.13 -18.21
C ASN A 48 2.95 -12.47 -17.50
N PHE A 49 1.74 -13.03 -17.47
CA PHE A 49 1.45 -14.31 -16.83
C PHE A 49 1.91 -15.48 -17.71
N SER A 50 3.23 -15.59 -17.93
CA SER A 50 3.84 -16.67 -18.73
C SER A 50 3.45 -18.04 -18.18
N GLU A 51 2.72 -18.84 -18.98
CA GLU A 51 2.29 -20.19 -18.61
C GLU A 51 3.52 -21.10 -18.38
N ALA A 52 4.57 -20.94 -19.18
CA ALA A 52 5.81 -21.70 -19.03
C ALA A 52 6.52 -21.52 -17.68
N ILE A 53 6.32 -20.35 -17.03
CA ILE A 53 6.92 -20.04 -15.73
C ILE A 53 5.98 -20.42 -14.60
N ILE A 54 4.68 -20.12 -14.74
CA ILE A 54 3.69 -20.24 -13.66
C ILE A 54 3.12 -21.66 -13.61
N ASP A 55 2.81 -22.27 -14.75
CA ASP A 55 2.22 -23.60 -14.86
C ASP A 55 2.91 -24.44 -15.96
N PRO A 56 4.19 -24.81 -15.78
CA PRO A 56 4.95 -25.55 -16.79
C PRO A 56 4.35 -26.92 -17.15
N THR A 57 3.48 -27.45 -16.32
CA THR A 57 2.78 -28.71 -16.54
C THR A 57 1.42 -28.53 -17.23
N SER A 58 0.97 -27.31 -17.45
CA SER A 58 -0.35 -26.94 -17.96
C SER A 58 -1.51 -27.65 -17.23
N SER A 59 -1.29 -27.90 -15.94
CA SER A 59 -2.25 -28.60 -15.08
C SER A 59 -3.50 -27.77 -14.80
N ARG A 60 -3.33 -26.45 -14.73
CA ARG A 60 -4.35 -25.47 -14.31
C ARG A 60 -4.99 -25.79 -12.97
N ASP A 61 -4.29 -26.57 -12.14
CA ASP A 61 -4.73 -26.89 -10.78
C ASP A 61 -4.64 -25.64 -9.90
N PRO A 62 -5.75 -25.19 -9.28
CA PRO A 62 -5.77 -24.01 -8.44
C PRO A 62 -4.74 -24.04 -7.30
N GLU A 63 -4.49 -25.18 -6.69
CA GLU A 63 -3.52 -25.30 -5.59
C GLU A 63 -2.08 -25.16 -6.09
N ILE A 64 -1.79 -25.67 -7.29
CA ILE A 64 -0.47 -25.47 -7.93
C ILE A 64 -0.31 -24.01 -8.32
N LEU A 65 -1.33 -23.40 -8.94
CA LEU A 65 -1.31 -22.00 -9.35
C LEU A 65 -1.14 -21.02 -8.17
N LYS A 66 -1.79 -21.27 -7.03
CA LYS A 66 -1.60 -20.46 -5.81
C LYS A 66 -0.17 -20.44 -5.31
N ARG A 67 0.54 -21.57 -5.43
CA ARG A 67 1.90 -21.77 -4.91
C ARG A 67 2.99 -21.59 -5.95
N ALA A 68 2.62 -21.26 -7.19
CA ALA A 68 3.57 -21.06 -8.27
C ALA A 68 4.57 -19.95 -7.98
N ASN A 69 5.73 -20.00 -8.61
CA ASN A 69 6.78 -19.00 -8.44
C ASN A 69 6.53 -17.77 -9.32
N TYR A 70 5.86 -16.76 -8.78
CA TYR A 70 5.58 -15.51 -9.46
C TYR A 70 6.76 -14.52 -9.46
N LYS A 71 7.84 -14.80 -8.70
CA LYS A 71 8.98 -13.90 -8.60
C LYS A 71 9.61 -13.52 -9.93
N PRO A 72 9.84 -14.46 -10.88
CA PRO A 72 10.45 -14.11 -12.17
C PRO A 72 9.61 -13.13 -12.99
N VAL A 73 8.29 -13.35 -13.10
CA VAL A 73 7.40 -12.47 -13.86
C VAL A 73 7.22 -11.09 -13.23
N VAL A 74 7.25 -11.02 -11.91
CA VAL A 74 7.23 -9.75 -11.16
C VAL A 74 8.54 -8.98 -11.34
N LEU A 75 9.68 -9.66 -11.29
CA LEU A 75 11.00 -9.03 -11.50
C LEU A 75 11.17 -8.53 -12.93
N GLU A 76 10.68 -9.26 -13.91
CA GLU A 76 10.64 -8.81 -15.31
C GLU A 76 9.85 -7.51 -15.42
N SER A 77 8.64 -7.47 -14.88
CA SER A 77 7.81 -6.27 -14.89
C SER A 77 8.44 -5.08 -14.17
N LEU A 78 9.08 -5.30 -13.02
CA LEU A 78 9.82 -4.26 -12.30
C LEU A 78 11.00 -3.72 -13.12
N SER A 79 11.75 -4.61 -13.80
CA SER A 79 12.89 -4.23 -14.63
C SER A 79 12.47 -3.45 -15.88
N ASN A 80 11.26 -3.68 -16.39
CA ASN A 80 10.69 -2.92 -17.51
C ASN A 80 10.28 -1.49 -17.10
N VAL A 81 9.87 -1.30 -15.85
CA VAL A 81 9.43 0.00 -15.33
C VAL A 81 10.60 0.81 -14.76
N ILE A 82 11.54 0.15 -14.11
CA ILE A 82 12.68 0.77 -13.44
C ILE A 82 13.96 0.42 -14.22
N PRO A 83 14.58 1.38 -14.92
CA PRO A 83 15.79 1.12 -15.71
C PRO A 83 17.00 0.81 -14.81
N GLY A 84 17.97 0.08 -15.35
CA GLY A 84 19.26 -0.14 -14.69
C GLY A 84 19.29 -1.26 -13.65
N ILE A 85 18.24 -2.09 -13.55
CA ILE A 85 18.23 -3.27 -12.70
C ILE A 85 18.88 -4.45 -13.44
N THR A 86 20.20 -4.54 -13.41
CA THR A 86 20.95 -5.61 -14.07
C THR A 86 21.54 -6.61 -13.10
N ASP A 87 21.97 -6.13 -11.92
CA ASP A 87 22.63 -6.93 -10.91
C ASP A 87 21.62 -7.77 -10.07
N ARG A 88 22.06 -8.95 -9.66
CA ARG A 88 21.29 -9.86 -8.78
C ARG A 88 20.92 -9.20 -7.46
N ARG A 89 21.80 -8.35 -6.91
CA ARG A 89 21.55 -7.63 -5.65
C ARG A 89 20.40 -6.65 -5.83
N ASP A 90 20.42 -5.87 -6.91
CA ASP A 90 19.37 -4.90 -7.23
C ASP A 90 18.05 -5.57 -7.52
N ARG A 91 18.04 -6.70 -8.23
CA ARG A 91 16.83 -7.51 -8.46
C ARG A 91 16.19 -7.96 -7.15
N ASN A 92 16.99 -8.48 -6.21
CA ASN A 92 16.46 -8.91 -4.91
C ASN A 92 15.98 -7.72 -4.08
N ARG A 93 16.60 -6.55 -4.27
CA ARG A 93 16.28 -5.34 -3.52
C ARG A 93 15.02 -4.67 -4.05
N VAL A 94 14.89 -4.49 -5.36
CA VAL A 94 13.69 -3.90 -5.97
C VAL A 94 12.44 -4.77 -5.71
N TYR A 95 12.62 -6.09 -5.68
CA TYR A 95 11.55 -7.00 -5.31
C TYR A 95 11.01 -6.76 -3.88
N LYS A 96 11.86 -6.33 -2.95
CA LYS A 96 11.48 -5.98 -1.58
C LYS A 96 10.65 -4.67 -1.47
N LEU A 97 10.50 -3.91 -2.55
CA LEU A 97 9.54 -2.81 -2.59
C LEU A 97 8.10 -3.30 -2.55
N LEU A 98 7.86 -4.56 -2.92
CA LEU A 98 6.57 -5.22 -2.82
C LEU A 98 6.43 -5.97 -1.49
N SER A 99 5.22 -6.05 -1.00
CA SER A 99 4.86 -6.89 0.14
C SER A 99 4.93 -8.37 -0.22
N ALA A 100 5.29 -9.23 0.72
CA ALA A 100 5.20 -10.68 0.54
C ALA A 100 3.76 -11.13 0.21
N GLY A 101 2.75 -10.46 0.76
CA GLY A 101 1.34 -10.71 0.45
C GLY A 101 0.96 -10.40 -0.99
N ALA A 102 1.67 -9.49 -1.67
CA ALA A 102 1.38 -9.14 -3.06
C ALA A 102 1.52 -10.33 -4.02
N VAL A 103 2.51 -11.19 -3.77
CA VAL A 103 2.74 -12.39 -4.59
C VAL A 103 1.70 -13.46 -4.30
N PHE A 104 1.29 -13.58 -3.04
CA PHE A 104 0.19 -14.47 -2.67
C PHE A 104 -1.12 -14.03 -3.35
N ASP A 105 -1.43 -12.73 -3.35
CA ASP A 105 -2.60 -12.18 -4.04
C ASP A 105 -2.58 -12.45 -5.55
N LEU A 106 -1.40 -12.46 -6.19
CA LEU A 106 -1.25 -12.87 -7.60
C LEU A 106 -1.63 -14.33 -7.79
N GLY A 107 -1.16 -15.22 -6.92
CA GLY A 107 -1.48 -16.64 -6.92
C GLY A 107 -3.00 -16.89 -6.83
N GLU A 108 -3.65 -16.22 -5.89
CA GLU A 108 -5.11 -16.28 -5.73
C GLU A 108 -5.86 -15.77 -6.97
N GLN A 109 -5.40 -14.68 -7.58
CA GLN A 109 -6.01 -14.14 -8.81
C GLN A 109 -5.89 -15.10 -9.98
N VAL A 110 -4.72 -15.73 -10.18
CA VAL A 110 -4.52 -16.68 -11.27
C VAL A 110 -5.28 -17.98 -11.02
N ALA A 111 -5.28 -18.48 -9.78
CA ALA A 111 -6.04 -19.68 -9.41
C ALA A 111 -7.56 -19.49 -9.61
N SER A 112 -8.07 -18.30 -9.25
CA SER A 112 -9.48 -17.95 -9.45
C SER A 112 -9.84 -17.71 -10.92
N ASN A 113 -8.87 -17.31 -11.74
CA ASN A 113 -9.07 -17.06 -13.17
C ASN A 113 -7.88 -17.55 -14.02
N PRO A 114 -7.77 -18.85 -14.29
CA PRO A 114 -6.68 -19.42 -15.08
C PRO A 114 -6.59 -18.88 -16.52
N LYS A 115 -7.61 -18.17 -17.01
CA LYS A 115 -7.59 -17.50 -18.33
C LYS A 115 -6.59 -16.33 -18.40
N LEU A 116 -6.01 -15.94 -17.27
CA LEU A 116 -4.93 -14.97 -17.22
C LEU A 116 -3.60 -15.54 -17.72
N LEU A 117 -3.39 -16.85 -17.64
CA LEU A 117 -2.20 -17.52 -18.16
C LEU A 117 -2.04 -17.23 -19.67
N GLY A 118 -0.82 -16.91 -20.07
CA GLY A 118 -0.47 -16.51 -21.43
C GLY A 118 -0.87 -15.07 -21.80
N LYS A 119 -1.36 -14.26 -20.86
CA LYS A 119 -1.76 -12.86 -21.09
C LYS A 119 -0.96 -11.90 -20.24
N SER A 120 -0.87 -10.65 -20.70
CA SER A 120 -0.35 -9.55 -19.91
C SER A 120 -1.52 -8.75 -19.32
N LYS A 121 -1.39 -8.35 -18.06
CA LYS A 121 -2.38 -7.53 -17.36
C LYS A 121 -1.71 -6.59 -16.38
N SER A 122 -2.16 -5.34 -16.33
CA SER A 122 -1.79 -4.39 -15.29
C SER A 122 -2.46 -4.76 -13.98
N VAL A 123 -1.66 -4.95 -12.94
CA VAL A 123 -2.11 -5.34 -11.60
C VAL A 123 -1.56 -4.37 -10.57
N TRP A 124 -2.42 -3.95 -9.64
CA TRP A 124 -2.00 -3.15 -8.49
C TRP A 124 -1.61 -4.06 -7.33
N LEU A 125 -0.32 -4.14 -7.05
CA LEU A 125 0.26 -4.96 -6.01
C LEU A 125 0.53 -4.14 -4.74
N LEU A 126 0.37 -4.77 -3.58
CA LEU A 126 0.63 -4.12 -2.30
C LEU A 126 2.13 -3.84 -2.15
N ALA A 127 2.47 -2.60 -1.83
CA ALA A 127 3.84 -2.20 -1.51
C ALA A 127 4.26 -2.72 -0.12
N SER A 128 5.58 -2.78 0.11
CA SER A 128 6.11 -3.13 1.43
C SER A 128 5.77 -2.04 2.47
N SER A 129 5.88 -2.40 3.74
CA SER A 129 5.62 -1.47 4.84
C SER A 129 6.54 -0.26 4.82
N GLU A 130 7.79 -0.44 4.42
CA GLU A 130 8.78 0.63 4.30
C GLU A 130 8.40 1.64 3.22
N VAL A 131 7.97 1.14 2.06
CA VAL A 131 7.47 1.98 0.96
C VAL A 131 6.21 2.72 1.38
N ASP A 132 5.28 2.05 2.05
CA ASP A 132 4.05 2.65 2.54
C ASP A 132 4.31 3.77 3.57
N LEU A 133 5.23 3.55 4.51
CA LEU A 133 5.64 4.56 5.48
C LEU A 133 6.33 5.76 4.80
N PHE A 134 7.15 5.50 3.78
CA PHE A 134 7.80 6.57 3.00
C PHE A 134 6.76 7.41 2.25
N MET A 135 5.83 6.77 1.56
CA MET A 135 4.74 7.44 0.84
C MET A 135 3.81 8.25 1.75
N LYS A 136 3.70 7.86 3.01
CA LYS A 136 2.95 8.57 4.07
C LYS A 136 3.76 9.68 4.74
N GLY A 137 5.02 9.90 4.34
CA GLY A 137 5.91 10.91 4.95
C GLY A 137 6.32 10.57 6.38
N LYS A 138 6.36 9.29 6.74
CA LYS A 138 6.79 8.82 8.07
C LYS A 138 8.27 8.43 8.11
N ILE A 139 8.93 8.36 6.97
CA ILE A 139 10.38 8.15 6.84
C ILE A 139 10.98 9.44 6.31
N ASP A 140 11.90 10.03 7.07
CA ASP A 140 12.64 11.23 6.68
C ASP A 140 13.80 10.83 5.76
N SER A 141 13.80 11.33 4.53
CA SER A 141 14.86 11.12 3.55
C SER A 141 16.17 11.85 3.90
N ASN A 142 16.10 12.86 4.78
CA ASN A 142 17.28 13.63 5.18
C ASN A 142 18.14 12.93 6.25
N ILE A 143 17.63 11.87 6.86
CA ILE A 143 18.39 11.05 7.79
C ILE A 143 19.42 10.24 7.01
N SER A 144 20.61 10.05 7.58
CA SER A 144 21.68 9.23 7.01
C SER A 144 21.18 7.85 6.55
N GLU A 145 21.64 7.41 5.39
CA GLU A 145 21.24 6.13 4.79
C GLU A 145 21.39 4.94 5.73
N ASP A 146 22.42 4.94 6.57
CA ASP A 146 22.72 3.86 7.50
C ASP A 146 21.66 3.69 8.59
N LEU A 147 20.96 4.77 8.91
CA LEU A 147 19.90 4.81 9.92
C LEU A 147 18.50 4.57 9.34
N ARG A 148 18.38 4.44 8.01
CA ARG A 148 17.10 4.21 7.33
C ARG A 148 16.96 2.77 6.87
N ARG A 149 15.74 2.26 6.86
CA ARG A 149 15.41 0.96 6.26
C ARG A 149 15.42 1.03 4.73
N LEU A 150 14.92 2.14 4.16
CA LEU A 150 15.02 2.44 2.74
C LEU A 150 16.34 3.15 2.47
N LYS A 151 17.11 2.62 1.56
CA LYS A 151 18.36 3.20 1.08
C LYS A 151 18.08 4.25 -0.01
N ASP A 152 19.06 5.05 -0.36
CA ASP A 152 18.92 6.10 -1.38
C ASP A 152 18.45 5.52 -2.72
N LYS A 153 18.97 4.39 -3.11
CA LYS A 153 18.58 3.69 -4.35
C LYS A 153 17.12 3.21 -4.33
N ASP A 154 16.60 2.80 -3.17
CA ASP A 154 15.19 2.41 -3.05
C ASP A 154 14.28 3.63 -3.21
N ILE A 155 14.69 4.77 -2.66
CA ILE A 155 13.98 6.04 -2.78
C ILE A 155 13.97 6.50 -4.24
N GLU A 156 15.10 6.41 -4.94
CA GLU A 156 15.21 6.70 -6.37
C GLU A 156 14.19 5.86 -7.18
N TRP A 157 14.11 4.57 -6.94
CA TRP A 157 13.14 3.69 -7.60
C TRP A 157 11.68 4.05 -7.28
N ILE A 158 11.40 4.42 -6.03
CA ILE A 158 10.07 4.89 -5.63
C ILE A 158 9.70 6.18 -6.36
N GLU A 159 10.64 7.13 -6.50
CA GLU A 159 10.39 8.38 -7.24
C GLU A 159 10.21 8.12 -8.74
N ILE A 160 10.91 7.16 -9.34
CA ILE A 160 10.67 6.72 -10.71
C ILE A 160 9.24 6.17 -10.86
N LEU A 161 8.81 5.28 -9.97
CA LEU A 161 7.44 4.74 -9.98
C LEU A 161 6.39 5.84 -9.82
N LYS A 162 6.69 6.83 -8.98
CA LYS A 162 5.81 7.99 -8.73
C LYS A 162 5.70 8.90 -9.95
N SER A 163 6.82 9.21 -10.61
CA SER A 163 6.84 10.03 -11.82
C SER A 163 6.06 9.39 -12.98
N GLN A 164 6.02 8.07 -13.03
CA GLN A 164 5.26 7.30 -14.02
C GLN A 164 3.80 7.05 -13.62
N GLY A 165 3.36 7.53 -12.47
CA GLY A 165 2.01 7.25 -11.95
C GLY A 165 1.77 5.78 -11.57
N LYS A 166 2.83 5.00 -11.41
CA LYS A 166 2.78 3.56 -11.12
C LYS A 166 2.74 3.24 -9.62
N ILE A 167 2.70 4.25 -8.75
CA ILE A 167 2.54 4.08 -7.31
C ILE A 167 1.44 5.03 -6.79
N LYS A 168 0.58 4.54 -5.93
CA LYS A 168 -0.50 5.34 -5.32
C LYS A 168 -0.87 4.86 -3.94
N LYS A 169 -1.40 5.79 -3.14
CA LYS A 169 -2.08 5.47 -1.88
C LYS A 169 -3.54 5.18 -2.16
N THR A 170 -4.06 4.09 -1.64
CA THR A 170 -5.46 3.68 -1.78
C THR A 170 -6.05 3.39 -0.41
N PHE A 171 -7.37 3.57 -0.28
CA PHE A 171 -8.06 3.18 0.94
C PHE A 171 -8.06 1.65 1.09
N ASN A 172 -7.76 1.17 2.29
CA ASN A 172 -7.73 -0.26 2.59
C ASN A 172 -9.14 -0.76 2.93
N ALA A 173 -9.92 -1.07 1.89
CA ALA A 173 -11.26 -1.61 2.06
C ALA A 173 -11.30 -3.00 2.71
N THR A 174 -10.19 -3.75 2.67
CA THR A 174 -10.13 -5.12 3.24
C THR A 174 -10.18 -5.13 4.76
N LEU A 175 -9.88 -4.01 5.43
CA LEU A 175 -10.06 -3.87 6.88
C LEU A 175 -11.53 -3.95 7.31
N PHE A 176 -12.46 -3.63 6.40
CA PHE A 176 -13.89 -3.62 6.67
C PHE A 176 -14.63 -4.81 6.08
N GLY A 177 -13.99 -5.59 5.19
CA GLY A 177 -14.64 -6.69 4.45
C GLY A 177 -14.22 -8.11 4.87
N LYS A 178 -13.24 -8.28 5.75
CA LYS A 178 -12.80 -9.59 6.26
C LYS A 178 -13.19 -9.83 7.73
N GLY A 179 -14.36 -9.33 8.14
CA GLY A 179 -15.01 -9.76 9.35
C GLY A 179 -16.10 -10.74 8.97
N ASP A 180 -15.90 -12.01 9.20
CA ASP A 180 -16.79 -13.15 8.97
C ASP A 180 -16.55 -13.95 7.67
N SER A 181 -15.69 -14.90 7.79
CA SER A 181 -15.92 -16.29 7.29
C SER A 181 -14.90 -17.21 7.93
#